data_f81b65b2c0a650f3c05c104d5f794214
#
_entry.id   f81b65b2c0a650f3c05c104d5f794214
#
_cell.length_a   1.000
_cell.length_b   1.000
_cell.length_c   1.000
_cell.angle_alpha   90.00
_cell.angle_beta   90.00
_cell.angle_gamma   90.00
#
_symmetry.space_group_name_H-M   'P 1'
#
loop_
_entity.id
_entity.type
_entity.pdbx_description
1 polymer ?
#
loop_
_entity_poly.entity_id
_entity_poly.type
_entity_poly.pdbx_seq_one_letter_code
_entity_poly.pdbx_strand_id
1 'polypeptide(L)'
;MSSCLCGYLSPVNEVAAILLAAGRSERMGVFKPLLPFGDKTVIENCIDYLRRGGVETIVVVLGHRAGDVRRQLANTPVRFVINPDPESEMSVSIACGVQDLPEGTRATLIALTDQPAIPPEVVATLIETWKATGAKLIVPEYEGRGGHPVLVDLGFRDELLTLDQKRGLRALFDAHREQVRRVPVESPYIARDIDTWDDYRALHQKVFGTTPPAKSCA
;
A
#
# COMPACT_ATOMS: atom_id res chain seq x y z
N MET A 1 31.32 -26.05 -31.30
CA MET A 1 30.31 -26.35 -30.29
C MET A 1 30.14 -25.10 -29.46
N SER A 2 29.18 -24.28 -29.79
CA SER A 2 28.94 -22.97 -29.13
C SER A 2 27.75 -23.14 -28.20
N SER A 3 28.04 -23.18 -26.91
CA SER A 3 27.06 -23.31 -25.85
C SER A 3 26.40 -21.92 -25.64
N CYS A 4 25.18 -21.75 -26.11
CA CYS A 4 24.33 -20.64 -25.78
C CYS A 4 23.96 -20.73 -24.29
N LEU A 5 24.59 -19.91 -23.46
CA LEU A 5 24.12 -19.59 -22.13
C LEU A 5 22.84 -18.73 -22.26
N CYS A 6 21.70 -19.41 -22.31
CA CYS A 6 20.42 -18.77 -22.12
C CYS A 6 20.35 -18.34 -20.64
N GLY A 7 20.73 -17.09 -20.38
CA GLY A 7 20.57 -16.49 -19.05
C GLY A 7 19.07 -16.50 -18.72
N TYR A 8 18.69 -17.27 -17.71
CA TYR A 8 17.41 -17.12 -17.02
C TYR A 8 17.38 -15.71 -16.42
N LEU A 9 16.86 -14.75 -17.16
CA LEU A 9 16.38 -13.51 -16.59
C LEU A 9 15.20 -13.92 -15.69
N SER A 10 15.39 -13.86 -14.38
CA SER A 10 14.29 -13.92 -13.44
C SER A 10 13.22 -12.95 -13.94
N PRO A 11 11.94 -13.31 -13.96
CA PRO A 11 10.90 -12.40 -14.41
C PRO A 11 11.02 -11.11 -13.59
N VAL A 12 11.36 -10.01 -14.25
CA VAL A 12 11.36 -8.69 -13.61
C VAL A 12 9.95 -8.50 -13.09
N ASN A 13 9.83 -8.37 -11.78
CA ASN A 13 8.51 -8.17 -11.17
C ASN A 13 8.04 -6.77 -11.58
N GLU A 14 7.22 -6.71 -12.62
CA GLU A 14 6.78 -5.47 -13.25
C GLU A 14 5.92 -4.60 -12.33
N VAL A 15 5.41 -5.18 -11.24
CA VAL A 15 4.55 -4.49 -10.26
C VAL A 15 5.23 -4.43 -8.91
N ALA A 16 5.40 -3.22 -8.38
CA ALA A 16 5.84 -2.97 -7.02
C ALA A 16 4.70 -2.36 -6.20
N ALA A 17 4.82 -2.37 -4.86
CA ALA A 17 3.90 -1.63 -4.01
C ALA A 17 4.63 -0.51 -3.25
N ILE A 18 3.95 0.61 -3.10
CA ILE A 18 4.30 1.69 -2.17
C ILE A 18 3.33 1.59 -1.00
N LEU A 19 3.85 1.26 0.18
CA LEU A 19 3.08 1.23 1.42
C LEU A 19 3.33 2.52 2.20
N LEU A 20 2.30 3.35 2.32
CA LEU A 20 2.39 4.64 3.00
C LEU A 20 2.25 4.47 4.52
N ALA A 21 3.33 4.72 5.24
CA ALA A 21 3.44 4.59 6.70
C ALA A 21 4.04 5.84 7.36
N ALA A 22 3.97 7.00 6.70
CA ALA A 22 4.54 8.25 7.19
C ALA A 22 3.63 9.01 8.17
N GLY A 23 2.36 8.63 8.29
CA GLY A 23 1.34 9.32 9.09
C GLY A 23 1.62 9.28 10.61
N ARG A 24 1.16 10.32 11.33
CA ARG A 24 1.42 10.53 12.77
C ARG A 24 0.46 9.80 13.70
N SER A 25 -0.67 9.32 13.21
CA SER A 25 -1.70 8.65 14.02
C SER A 25 -2.28 9.51 15.15
N GLU A 26 -2.36 10.82 14.97
CA GLU A 26 -2.69 11.82 16.02
C GLU A 26 -4.02 11.55 16.71
N ARG A 27 -5.08 11.21 15.95
CA ARG A 27 -6.43 10.98 16.51
C ARG A 27 -6.48 9.83 17.51
N MET A 28 -5.65 8.82 17.36
CA MET A 28 -5.58 7.68 18.27
C MET A 28 -4.65 7.91 19.46
N GLY A 29 -3.73 8.87 19.38
CA GLY A 29 -2.69 9.11 20.37
C GLY A 29 -1.71 7.93 20.54
N VAL A 30 -1.69 7.01 19.59
CA VAL A 30 -0.76 5.87 19.50
C VAL A 30 -0.35 5.66 18.06
N PHE A 31 0.84 5.13 17.87
CA PHE A 31 1.39 4.94 16.53
C PHE A 31 0.80 3.68 15.87
N LYS A 32 -0.22 3.88 15.02
CA LYS A 32 -1.02 2.83 14.38
C LYS A 32 -0.20 1.70 13.73
N PRO A 33 0.88 1.96 12.96
CA PRO A 33 1.61 0.91 12.26
C PRO A 33 2.12 -0.22 13.15
N LEU A 34 2.41 0.08 14.42
CA LEU A 34 2.97 -0.87 15.39
C LEU A 34 1.92 -1.48 16.33
N LEU A 35 0.64 -1.14 16.18
CA LEU A 35 -0.41 -1.78 16.97
C LEU A 35 -0.50 -3.28 16.63
N PRO A 36 -0.72 -4.14 17.64
CA PRO A 36 -0.99 -5.56 17.42
C PRO A 36 -2.24 -5.75 16.55
N PHE A 37 -2.17 -6.63 15.56
CA PHE A 37 -3.31 -7.00 14.73
C PHE A 37 -3.25 -8.51 14.43
N GLY A 38 -3.91 -9.31 15.26
CA GLY A 38 -3.71 -10.74 15.35
C GLY A 38 -2.35 -11.06 15.97
N ASP A 39 -1.58 -11.93 15.34
CA ASP A 39 -0.23 -12.35 15.73
C ASP A 39 0.89 -11.44 15.19
N LYS A 40 0.52 -10.43 14.40
CA LYS A 40 1.40 -9.46 13.75
C LYS A 40 1.05 -8.04 14.16
N THR A 41 1.85 -7.07 13.73
CA THR A 41 1.48 -5.66 13.78
C THR A 41 0.64 -5.25 12.57
N VAL A 42 -0.01 -4.09 12.65
CA VAL A 42 -0.78 -3.51 11.54
C VAL A 42 0.05 -3.43 10.26
N ILE A 43 1.29 -2.91 10.33
CA ILE A 43 2.15 -2.79 9.15
C ILE A 43 2.61 -4.14 8.59
N GLU A 44 2.86 -5.12 9.45
CA GLU A 44 3.21 -6.47 9.01
C GLU A 44 2.06 -7.17 8.30
N ASN A 45 0.82 -6.95 8.73
CA ASN A 45 -0.37 -7.44 8.01
C ASN A 45 -0.49 -6.77 6.64
N CYS A 46 -0.21 -5.46 6.54
CA CYS A 46 -0.22 -4.76 5.25
C CYS A 46 0.83 -5.34 4.28
N ILE A 47 2.03 -5.60 4.76
CA ILE A 47 3.09 -6.24 3.96
C ILE A 47 2.68 -7.66 3.57
N ASP A 48 2.08 -8.42 4.48
CA ASP A 48 1.66 -9.80 4.25
C ASP A 48 0.62 -9.91 3.14
N TYR A 49 -0.46 -9.12 3.18
CA TYR A 49 -1.46 -9.18 2.13
C TYR A 49 -0.92 -8.75 0.76
N LEU A 50 -0.03 -7.75 0.70
CA LEU A 50 0.62 -7.35 -0.54
C LEU A 50 1.45 -8.50 -1.12
N ARG A 51 2.25 -9.17 -0.30
CA ARG A 51 3.06 -10.31 -0.73
C ARG A 51 2.24 -11.49 -1.18
N ARG A 52 1.27 -11.88 -0.39
CA ARG A 52 0.37 -13.00 -0.73
C ARG A 52 -0.46 -12.69 -1.97
N GLY A 53 -0.70 -11.41 -2.27
CA GLY A 53 -1.32 -10.95 -3.50
C GLY A 53 -0.38 -10.88 -4.71
N GLY A 54 0.90 -11.30 -4.57
CA GLY A 54 1.84 -11.44 -5.67
C GLY A 54 2.83 -10.27 -5.83
N VAL A 55 2.95 -9.38 -4.83
CA VAL A 55 3.94 -8.29 -4.86
C VAL A 55 5.24 -8.72 -4.17
N GLU A 56 6.34 -8.77 -4.90
CA GLU A 56 7.66 -9.09 -4.35
C GLU A 56 8.39 -7.83 -3.83
N THR A 57 8.31 -6.74 -4.56
CA THR A 57 8.97 -5.49 -4.20
C THR A 57 8.00 -4.56 -3.47
N ILE A 58 8.28 -4.26 -2.21
CA ILE A 58 7.49 -3.33 -1.40
C ILE A 58 8.41 -2.21 -0.90
N VAL A 59 8.06 -0.98 -1.24
CA VAL A 59 8.69 0.25 -0.76
C VAL A 59 7.82 0.81 0.38
N VAL A 60 8.34 0.80 1.59
CA VAL A 60 7.66 1.35 2.77
C VAL A 60 8.12 2.78 2.97
N VAL A 61 7.19 3.72 2.82
CA VAL A 61 7.47 5.15 3.02
C VAL A 61 7.23 5.50 4.47
N LEU A 62 8.28 5.88 5.15
CA LEU A 62 8.32 6.21 6.57
C LEU A 62 8.41 7.72 6.80
N GLY A 63 7.90 8.18 7.93
CA GLY A 63 8.01 9.55 8.40
C GLY A 63 8.23 9.56 9.91
N HIS A 64 7.16 9.86 10.65
CA HIS A 64 7.19 9.83 12.10
C HIS A 64 7.56 8.42 12.64
N ARG A 65 8.45 8.36 13.65
CA ARG A 65 8.92 7.11 14.28
C ARG A 65 9.52 6.07 13.30
N ALA A 66 10.17 6.52 12.24
CA ALA A 66 10.79 5.64 11.24
C ALA A 66 11.75 4.61 11.84
N GLY A 67 12.49 4.97 12.89
CA GLY A 67 13.41 4.07 13.59
C GLY A 67 12.69 2.88 14.26
N ASP A 68 11.49 3.09 14.79
CA ASP A 68 10.71 2.04 15.44
C ASP A 68 10.18 1.05 14.42
N VAL A 69 9.66 1.56 13.29
CA VAL A 69 9.18 0.70 12.18
C VAL A 69 10.32 -0.12 11.59
N ARG A 70 11.49 0.49 11.37
CA ARG A 70 12.67 -0.22 10.87
C ARG A 70 13.11 -1.35 11.81
N ARG A 71 13.07 -1.13 13.13
CA ARG A 71 13.37 -2.19 14.10
C ARG A 71 12.36 -3.32 14.04
N GLN A 72 11.05 -3.00 13.98
CA GLN A 72 10.00 -4.01 13.86
C GLN A 72 10.15 -4.86 12.61
N LEU A 73 10.50 -4.24 11.49
CA LEU A 73 10.62 -4.88 10.19
C LEU A 73 12.06 -5.33 9.84
N ALA A 74 12.97 -5.43 10.83
CA ALA A 74 14.38 -5.69 10.58
C ALA A 74 14.65 -6.99 9.79
N ASN A 75 13.78 -8.00 9.95
CA ASN A 75 13.88 -9.28 9.25
C ASN A 75 12.89 -9.40 8.08
N THR A 76 12.23 -8.31 7.71
CA THR A 76 11.25 -8.29 6.62
C THR A 76 11.90 -7.71 5.37
N PRO A 77 11.98 -8.43 4.25
CA PRO A 77 12.69 -7.97 3.05
C PRO A 77 11.89 -6.88 2.30
N VAL A 78 11.88 -5.66 2.83
CA VAL A 78 11.26 -4.47 2.24
C VAL A 78 12.31 -3.36 2.03
N ARG A 79 12.02 -2.44 1.11
CA ARG A 79 12.81 -1.22 0.95
C ARG A 79 12.22 -0.12 1.82
N PHE A 80 13.07 0.70 2.43
CA PHE A 80 12.63 1.83 3.25
C PHE A 80 13.03 3.15 2.62
N VAL A 81 12.07 4.03 2.49
CA VAL A 81 12.26 5.43 2.09
C VAL A 81 11.77 6.34 3.21
N ILE A 82 12.45 7.45 3.42
CA ILE A 82 12.06 8.45 4.42
C ILE A 82 11.41 9.63 3.69
N ASN A 83 10.20 9.97 4.07
CA ASN A 83 9.65 11.29 3.79
C ASN A 83 10.29 12.28 4.78
N PRO A 84 11.10 13.24 4.31
CA PRO A 84 11.83 14.14 5.19
C PRO A 84 10.94 15.20 5.85
N ASP A 85 9.75 15.43 5.30
CA ASP A 85 8.79 16.40 5.83
C ASP A 85 7.62 15.70 6.50
N PRO A 86 7.63 15.59 7.84
CA PRO A 86 6.59 14.91 8.60
C PRO A 86 5.24 15.66 8.61
N GLU A 87 5.22 16.92 8.20
CA GLU A 87 4.00 17.75 8.10
C GLU A 87 3.40 17.74 6.69
N SER A 88 4.08 17.09 5.74
CA SER A 88 3.64 17.08 4.35
C SER A 88 2.40 16.23 4.14
N GLU A 89 1.69 16.57 3.08
CA GLU A 89 0.55 15.80 2.61
C GLU A 89 0.98 14.43 2.04
N MET A 90 0.02 13.52 1.91
CA MET A 90 0.23 12.16 1.38
C MET A 90 0.93 12.14 0.01
N SER A 91 0.69 13.16 -0.83
CA SER A 91 1.31 13.33 -2.15
C SER A 91 2.84 13.32 -2.10
N VAL A 92 3.44 13.95 -1.08
CA VAL A 92 4.91 13.94 -0.89
C VAL A 92 5.40 12.54 -0.56
N SER A 93 4.70 11.81 0.31
CA SER A 93 5.02 10.42 0.61
C SER A 93 4.93 9.53 -0.63
N ILE A 94 3.92 9.73 -1.49
CA ILE A 94 3.80 9.01 -2.76
C ILE A 94 4.99 9.32 -3.66
N ALA A 95 5.35 10.59 -3.83
CA ALA A 95 6.51 10.99 -4.63
C ALA A 95 7.82 10.36 -4.13
N CYS A 96 8.06 10.35 -2.81
CA CYS A 96 9.21 9.65 -2.22
C CYS A 96 9.23 8.16 -2.58
N GLY A 97 8.08 7.48 -2.48
CA GLY A 97 7.96 6.08 -2.84
C GLY A 97 8.21 5.81 -4.32
N VAL A 98 7.68 6.65 -5.20
CA VAL A 98 7.84 6.55 -6.67
C VAL A 98 9.30 6.75 -7.09
N GLN A 99 10.03 7.64 -6.41
CA GLN A 99 11.45 7.88 -6.68
C GLN A 99 12.33 6.64 -6.37
N ASP A 100 11.95 5.85 -5.35
CA ASP A 100 12.71 4.67 -4.89
C ASP A 100 12.26 3.35 -5.57
N LEU A 101 11.31 3.39 -6.50
CA LEU A 101 10.91 2.21 -7.25
C LEU A 101 12.08 1.68 -8.09
N PRO A 102 12.33 0.36 -8.11
CA PRO A 102 13.37 -0.24 -8.94
C PRO A 102 13.19 0.04 -10.43
N GLU A 103 14.29 0.08 -11.14
CA GLU A 103 14.27 0.06 -12.62
C GLU A 103 13.50 -1.17 -13.13
N GLY A 104 12.77 -1.00 -14.22
CA GLY A 104 11.92 -2.06 -14.79
C GLY A 104 10.55 -2.19 -14.15
N THR A 105 10.24 -1.47 -13.06
CA THR A 105 8.87 -1.38 -12.55
C THR A 105 7.99 -0.68 -13.57
N ARG A 106 6.86 -1.28 -13.92
CA ARG A 106 5.91 -0.76 -14.91
C ARG A 106 4.60 -0.27 -14.30
N ALA A 107 4.23 -0.80 -13.14
CA ALA A 107 3.07 -0.35 -12.39
C ALA A 107 3.35 -0.38 -10.89
N THR A 108 2.64 0.44 -10.14
CA THR A 108 2.74 0.45 -8.68
C THR A 108 1.36 0.36 -8.02
N LEU A 109 1.28 -0.45 -6.96
CA LEU A 109 0.16 -0.41 -6.04
C LEU A 109 0.45 0.63 -4.96
N ILE A 110 -0.49 1.53 -4.71
CA ILE A 110 -0.41 2.48 -3.59
C ILE A 110 -1.34 1.99 -2.51
N ALA A 111 -0.75 1.56 -1.39
CA ALA A 111 -1.43 0.97 -0.24
C ALA A 111 -1.26 1.83 1.01
N LEU A 112 -2.23 1.76 1.90
CA LEU A 112 -2.29 2.53 3.14
C LEU A 112 -2.07 1.62 4.36
N THR A 113 -1.27 2.07 5.32
CA THR A 113 -0.99 1.27 6.54
C THR A 113 -2.20 1.17 7.48
N ASP A 114 -3.17 2.06 7.38
CA ASP A 114 -4.37 2.01 8.21
C ASP A 114 -5.47 1.07 7.71
N GLN A 115 -5.17 0.25 6.67
CA GLN A 115 -6.07 -0.75 6.11
C GLN A 115 -5.48 -2.18 6.18
N PRO A 116 -5.26 -2.76 7.37
CA PRO A 116 -4.53 -4.03 7.51
C PRO A 116 -5.32 -5.29 7.18
N ALA A 117 -6.62 -5.17 6.91
CA ALA A 117 -7.52 -6.31 6.72
C ALA A 117 -7.87 -6.58 5.26
N ILE A 118 -7.18 -5.96 4.31
CA ILE A 118 -7.42 -6.19 2.87
C ILE A 118 -7.06 -7.63 2.52
N PRO A 119 -7.96 -8.39 1.87
CA PRO A 119 -7.63 -9.74 1.40
C PRO A 119 -6.56 -9.73 0.30
N PRO A 120 -5.62 -10.66 0.29
CA PRO A 120 -4.62 -10.79 -0.78
C PRO A 120 -5.21 -10.91 -2.19
N GLU A 121 -6.38 -11.49 -2.31
CA GLU A 121 -7.12 -11.68 -3.56
C GLU A 121 -7.46 -10.35 -4.23
N VAL A 122 -7.69 -9.29 -3.46
CA VAL A 122 -7.90 -7.94 -3.99
C VAL A 122 -6.65 -7.48 -4.75
N VAL A 123 -5.48 -7.62 -4.14
CA VAL A 123 -4.19 -7.26 -4.77
C VAL A 123 -3.95 -8.07 -6.05
N ALA A 124 -4.15 -9.39 -5.97
CA ALA A 124 -3.99 -10.28 -7.13
C ALA A 124 -4.92 -9.88 -8.27
N THR A 125 -6.20 -9.61 -7.97
CA THR A 125 -7.19 -9.18 -8.98
C THR A 125 -6.81 -7.87 -9.68
N LEU A 126 -6.24 -6.89 -8.95
CA LEU A 126 -5.78 -5.64 -9.56
C LEU A 126 -4.60 -5.88 -10.50
N ILE A 127 -3.62 -6.69 -10.08
CA ILE A 127 -2.44 -7.04 -10.89
C ILE A 127 -2.85 -7.81 -12.14
N GLU A 128 -3.71 -8.80 -12.00
CA GLU A 128 -4.24 -9.58 -13.13
C GLU A 128 -5.02 -8.70 -14.10
N THR A 129 -5.85 -7.79 -13.59
CA THR A 129 -6.58 -6.83 -14.43
C THR A 129 -5.64 -5.95 -15.22
N TRP A 130 -4.58 -5.41 -14.60
CA TRP A 130 -3.57 -4.61 -15.26
C TRP A 130 -2.88 -5.40 -16.38
N LYS A 131 -2.42 -6.61 -16.09
CA LYS A 131 -1.77 -7.50 -17.07
C LYS A 131 -2.67 -7.87 -18.25
N ALA A 132 -3.93 -8.19 -17.97
CA ALA A 132 -4.87 -8.66 -18.98
C ALA A 132 -5.42 -7.54 -19.88
N THR A 133 -5.53 -6.32 -19.36
CA THR A 133 -6.26 -5.23 -20.06
C THR A 133 -5.39 -4.04 -20.44
N GLY A 134 -4.20 -3.90 -19.85
CA GLY A 134 -3.37 -2.71 -20.00
C GLY A 134 -3.99 -1.44 -19.40
N ALA A 135 -5.02 -1.59 -18.55
CA ALA A 135 -5.64 -0.45 -17.88
C ALA A 135 -4.63 0.29 -17.01
N LYS A 136 -4.58 1.62 -17.14
CA LYS A 136 -3.51 2.41 -16.53
C LYS A 136 -3.80 2.87 -15.12
N LEU A 137 -5.07 3.06 -14.78
CA LEU A 137 -5.54 3.48 -13.46
C LEU A 137 -6.60 2.49 -13.01
N ILE A 138 -6.34 1.74 -11.94
CA ILE A 138 -7.25 0.71 -11.46
C ILE A 138 -7.60 0.96 -10.00
N VAL A 139 -8.91 0.97 -9.71
CA VAL A 139 -9.47 1.16 -8.38
C VAL A 139 -10.33 -0.04 -8.01
N PRO A 140 -10.09 -0.72 -6.88
CA PRO A 140 -11.02 -1.72 -6.39
C PRO A 140 -12.33 -1.05 -5.99
N GLU A 141 -13.45 -1.71 -6.23
CA GLU A 141 -14.77 -1.20 -5.89
C GLU A 141 -15.60 -2.24 -5.14
N TYR A 142 -16.16 -1.84 -4.01
CA TYR A 142 -17.12 -2.62 -3.24
C TYR A 142 -18.39 -1.79 -2.99
N GLU A 143 -19.54 -2.31 -3.40
CA GLU A 143 -20.86 -1.64 -3.27
C GLU A 143 -20.85 -0.18 -3.80
N GLY A 144 -20.21 0.04 -4.95
CA GLY A 144 -20.12 1.36 -5.60
C GLY A 144 -19.09 2.32 -4.98
N ARG A 145 -18.36 1.89 -3.95
CA ARG A 145 -17.31 2.68 -3.30
C ARG A 145 -15.94 2.19 -3.72
N GLY A 146 -15.12 3.11 -4.22
CA GLY A 146 -13.72 2.83 -4.49
C GLY A 146 -12.89 2.83 -3.22
N GLY A 147 -11.75 2.10 -3.24
CA GLY A 147 -10.86 1.99 -2.09
C GLY A 147 -9.40 1.81 -2.47
N HIS A 148 -8.60 1.35 -1.52
CA HIS A 148 -7.19 0.98 -1.71
C HIS A 148 -7.00 -0.54 -1.58
N PRO A 149 -5.84 -1.06 -2.06
CA PRO A 149 -4.81 -0.34 -2.81
C PRO A 149 -5.32 0.07 -4.19
N VAL A 150 -4.83 1.17 -4.72
CA VAL A 150 -5.03 1.52 -6.13
C VAL A 150 -3.81 1.09 -6.94
N LEU A 151 -3.99 0.68 -8.19
CA LEU A 151 -2.89 0.39 -9.08
C LEU A 151 -2.75 1.50 -10.13
N VAL A 152 -1.53 2.00 -10.28
CA VAL A 152 -1.18 3.06 -11.23
C VAL A 152 -0.05 2.58 -12.13
N ASP A 153 -0.28 2.59 -13.44
CA ASP A 153 0.76 2.36 -14.46
C ASP A 153 1.79 3.49 -14.42
N LEU A 154 3.07 3.17 -14.50
CA LEU A 154 4.14 4.16 -14.42
C LEU A 154 4.31 5.01 -15.68
N GLY A 155 3.45 4.86 -16.69
CA GLY A 155 3.22 5.90 -17.68
C GLY A 155 2.74 7.23 -17.06
N PHE A 156 2.20 7.19 -15.84
CA PHE A 156 1.84 8.37 -15.02
C PHE A 156 2.91 8.77 -13.99
N ARG A 157 4.16 8.29 -14.15
CA ARG A 157 5.24 8.54 -13.18
C ARG A 157 5.43 10.04 -12.89
N ASP A 158 5.49 10.87 -13.91
CA ASP A 158 5.74 12.31 -13.77
C ASP A 158 4.58 13.00 -13.02
N GLU A 159 3.35 12.58 -13.28
CA GLU A 159 2.18 13.08 -12.55
C GLU A 159 2.17 12.62 -11.10
N LEU A 160 2.59 11.37 -10.80
CA LEU A 160 2.75 10.88 -9.44
C LEU A 160 3.82 11.65 -8.66
N LEU A 161 4.88 12.11 -9.32
CA LEU A 161 5.94 12.91 -8.72
C LEU A 161 5.52 14.35 -8.45
N THR A 162 4.50 14.84 -9.15
CA THR A 162 4.02 16.25 -9.11
C THR A 162 2.56 16.37 -8.69
N LEU A 163 2.04 15.40 -7.93
CA LEU A 163 0.66 15.41 -7.46
C LEU A 163 0.31 16.70 -6.72
N ASP A 164 -0.89 17.20 -6.97
CA ASP A 164 -1.46 18.30 -6.19
C ASP A 164 -1.48 17.96 -4.69
N GLN A 165 -0.89 18.83 -3.87
CA GLN A 165 -0.72 18.52 -2.44
C GLN A 165 -2.06 18.37 -1.70
N LYS A 166 -3.08 19.16 -2.05
CA LYS A 166 -4.38 19.14 -1.36
C LYS A 166 -5.28 18.00 -1.83
N ARG A 167 -5.21 17.65 -3.11
CA ARG A 167 -6.09 16.65 -3.73
C ARG A 167 -5.44 15.27 -3.87
N GLY A 168 -4.10 15.20 -3.83
CA GLY A 168 -3.34 13.96 -3.93
C GLY A 168 -3.72 13.12 -5.16
N LEU A 169 -3.81 11.81 -4.97
CA LEU A 169 -4.22 10.86 -6.02
C LEU A 169 -5.59 11.19 -6.64
N ARG A 170 -6.49 11.81 -5.89
CA ARG A 170 -7.80 12.19 -6.42
C ARG A 170 -7.70 13.12 -7.61
N ALA A 171 -6.70 14.03 -7.63
CA ALA A 171 -6.48 14.90 -8.77
C ALA A 171 -6.12 14.11 -10.03
N LEU A 172 -5.22 13.13 -9.91
CA LEU A 172 -4.82 12.23 -11.01
C LEU A 172 -6.02 11.44 -11.55
N PHE A 173 -6.78 10.79 -10.67
CA PHE A 173 -7.94 9.99 -11.08
C PHE A 173 -9.06 10.84 -11.68
N ASP A 174 -9.25 12.06 -11.20
CA ASP A 174 -10.25 12.99 -11.75
C ASP A 174 -9.84 13.53 -13.11
N ALA A 175 -8.55 13.80 -13.34
CA ALA A 175 -8.03 14.26 -14.62
C ALA A 175 -8.11 13.20 -15.72
N HIS A 176 -8.05 11.94 -15.37
CA HIS A 176 -8.02 10.81 -16.32
C HIS A 176 -9.18 9.83 -16.13
N ARG A 177 -10.39 10.35 -15.85
CA ARG A 177 -11.58 9.54 -15.52
C ARG A 177 -11.90 8.46 -16.53
N GLU A 178 -11.69 8.74 -17.82
CA GLU A 178 -11.92 7.81 -18.92
C GLU A 178 -10.93 6.65 -18.95
N GLN A 179 -9.79 6.79 -18.28
CA GLN A 179 -8.76 5.74 -18.17
C GLN A 179 -8.86 4.96 -16.84
N VAL A 180 -9.77 5.36 -15.96
CA VAL A 180 -9.98 4.69 -14.68
C VAL A 180 -10.83 3.44 -14.88
N ARG A 181 -10.25 2.29 -14.53
CA ARG A 181 -10.97 1.03 -14.47
C ARG A 181 -11.35 0.70 -13.03
N ARG A 182 -12.63 0.63 -12.77
CA ARG A 182 -13.16 0.13 -11.51
C ARG A 182 -13.28 -1.38 -11.57
N VAL A 183 -12.76 -2.06 -10.56
CA VAL A 183 -12.73 -3.52 -10.49
C VAL A 183 -13.57 -3.96 -9.29
N PRO A 184 -14.70 -4.64 -9.52
CA PRO A 184 -15.51 -5.18 -8.42
C PRO A 184 -14.71 -6.18 -7.59
N VAL A 185 -14.76 -6.04 -6.27
CA VAL A 185 -14.14 -6.94 -5.30
C VAL A 185 -15.10 -7.27 -4.16
N GLU A 186 -14.97 -8.47 -3.59
CA GLU A 186 -15.86 -8.97 -2.53
C GLU A 186 -15.35 -8.59 -1.11
N SER A 187 -14.86 -7.36 -0.94
CA SER A 187 -14.29 -6.95 0.34
C SER A 187 -14.61 -5.52 0.74
N PRO A 188 -15.31 -5.32 1.86
CA PRO A 188 -15.56 -3.99 2.41
C PRO A 188 -14.31 -3.33 2.97
N TYR A 189 -13.21 -4.09 3.15
CA TYR A 189 -12.00 -3.61 3.80
C TYR A 189 -11.15 -2.68 2.94
N ILE A 190 -11.44 -2.59 1.63
CA ILE A 190 -10.76 -1.66 0.71
C ILE A 190 -10.99 -0.17 1.04
N ALA A 191 -12.03 0.13 1.83
CA ALA A 191 -12.40 1.50 2.23
C ALA A 191 -12.63 1.59 3.74
N ARG A 192 -11.95 0.74 4.52
CA ARG A 192 -12.10 0.70 5.98
C ARG A 192 -10.80 1.01 6.68
N ASP A 193 -10.66 2.26 7.07
CA ASP A 193 -9.50 2.78 7.79
C ASP A 193 -9.60 2.54 9.29
N ILE A 194 -8.47 2.38 9.95
CA ILE A 194 -8.35 2.43 11.42
C ILE A 194 -8.07 3.87 11.81
N ASP A 195 -9.07 4.69 12.10
CA ASP A 195 -8.88 6.08 12.48
C ASP A 195 -9.01 6.32 13.98
N THR A 196 -9.82 5.52 14.65
CA THR A 196 -10.10 5.61 16.08
C THR A 196 -9.84 4.27 16.78
N TRP A 197 -9.80 4.29 18.12
CA TRP A 197 -9.74 3.05 18.90
C TRP A 197 -10.96 2.15 18.67
N ASP A 198 -12.12 2.73 18.44
CA ASP A 198 -13.33 1.97 18.18
C ASP A 198 -13.29 1.31 16.80
N ASP A 199 -12.76 1.99 15.77
CA ASP A 199 -12.50 1.37 14.46
C ASP A 199 -11.55 0.18 14.57
N TYR A 200 -10.44 0.36 15.30
CA TYR A 200 -9.46 -0.68 15.53
C TYR A 200 -10.05 -1.90 16.24
N ARG A 201 -10.78 -1.69 17.34
CA ARG A 201 -11.42 -2.78 18.09
C ARG A 201 -12.47 -3.50 17.25
N ALA A 202 -13.32 -2.74 16.55
CA ALA A 202 -14.36 -3.29 15.70
C ALA A 202 -13.77 -4.11 14.55
N LEU A 203 -12.71 -3.61 13.92
CA LEU A 203 -12.03 -4.33 12.85
C LEU A 203 -11.34 -5.59 13.37
N HIS A 204 -10.60 -5.50 14.48
CA HIS A 204 -9.94 -6.64 15.11
C HIS A 204 -10.93 -7.74 15.49
N GLN A 205 -12.04 -7.36 16.15
CA GLN A 205 -13.11 -8.30 16.51
C GLN A 205 -13.72 -8.97 15.27
N LYS A 206 -13.92 -8.20 14.19
CA LYS A 206 -14.51 -8.73 12.95
C LYS A 206 -13.57 -9.70 12.23
N VAL A 207 -12.25 -9.44 12.26
CA VAL A 207 -11.25 -10.26 11.54
C VAL A 207 -10.85 -11.49 12.36
N PHE A 208 -10.64 -11.34 13.67
CA PHE A 208 -10.08 -12.39 14.52
C PHE A 208 -11.06 -13.00 15.53
N GLY A 209 -12.26 -12.43 15.67
CA GLY A 209 -13.24 -12.89 16.68
C GLY A 209 -12.84 -12.57 18.13
N THR A 210 -11.77 -11.81 18.35
CA THR A 210 -11.22 -11.49 19.66
C THR A 210 -11.04 -9.99 19.85
N THR A 211 -11.06 -9.54 21.11
CA THR A 211 -10.72 -8.16 21.45
C THR A 211 -9.20 -7.99 21.39
N PRO A 212 -8.67 -6.90 20.78
CA PRO A 212 -7.25 -6.64 20.78
C PRO A 212 -6.71 -6.46 22.21
N PRO A 213 -5.40 -6.70 22.45
CA PRO A 213 -4.81 -6.46 23.76
C PRO A 213 -5.07 -5.02 24.22
N ALA A 214 -5.30 -4.84 25.52
CA ALA A 214 -5.53 -3.54 26.10
C ALA A 214 -4.36 -2.59 25.79
N LYS A 215 -4.65 -1.28 25.71
CA LYS A 215 -3.65 -0.23 25.49
C LYS A 215 -2.50 -0.39 26.49
N SER A 216 -1.40 -1.04 26.10
CA SER A 216 -0.16 -0.96 26.88
C SER A 216 0.41 0.44 26.64
N CYS A 217 0.43 1.27 27.68
CA CYS A 217 1.20 2.51 27.68
C CYS A 217 2.68 2.11 27.60
N ALA A 218 3.26 2.17 26.40
CA ALA A 218 4.70 2.11 26.17
C ALA A 218 5.16 3.46 25.63
#